data_08928dc093b496bbc9ac38138c072fb8
#
_entry.id   08928dc093b496bbc9ac38138c072fb8
#
_cell.length_a   1.000
_cell.length_b   1.000
_cell.length_c   1.000
_cell.angle_alpha   90.00
_cell.angle_beta   90.00
_cell.angle_gamma   90.00
#
_symmetry.space_group_name_H-M   'P 1'
#
loop_
_entity.id
_entity.type
_entity.pdbx_description
1 polymer ?
#
loop_
_entity_poly.entity_id
_entity_poly.type
_entity_poly.pdbx_seq_one_letter_code
_entity_poly.pdbx_strand_id
1 'polypeptide(L)'
;SPEDSHKIAAQVPDSAGVMFVPALFGLGTPHWDYGARGTLLGITRGTSRSHVVRAVLEGIAHRGADMVDAVVAATQLEVESIRIDGGMSRNPTFVQALANATRRNVEVSPVTEATTLGAAFLAGVAVSFWPSINEATNTWKPSQIVSPDKELDRAQWHEAISRARNWIPALSSLDF
;
A
#
# COMPACT_ATOMS: atom_id res chain seq x y z
N SER A 1 15.69 -5.16 6.40
CA SER A 1 15.50 -4.93 4.95
C SER A 1 14.14 -5.45 4.49
N PRO A 2 13.63 -5.08 3.29
CA PRO A 2 12.41 -5.67 2.73
C PRO A 2 12.48 -7.20 2.64
N GLU A 3 13.63 -7.75 2.26
CA GLU A 3 13.85 -9.20 2.19
C GLU A 3 13.76 -9.86 3.57
N ASP A 4 14.28 -9.23 4.61
CA ASP A 4 14.21 -9.79 5.97
C ASP A 4 12.76 -9.80 6.48
N SER A 5 12.01 -8.73 6.24
CA SER A 5 10.59 -8.68 6.63
C SER A 5 9.74 -9.69 5.85
N HIS A 6 10.03 -9.92 4.56
CA HIS A 6 9.40 -11.00 3.81
C HIS A 6 9.68 -12.37 4.42
N LYS A 7 10.95 -12.72 4.67
CA LYS A 7 11.33 -14.02 5.25
C LYS A 7 10.65 -14.29 6.58
N ILE A 8 10.49 -13.26 7.41
CA ILE A 8 9.81 -13.39 8.70
C ILE A 8 8.30 -13.56 8.50
N ALA A 9 7.68 -12.71 7.68
CA ALA A 9 6.24 -12.75 7.44
C ALA A 9 5.80 -14.05 6.74
N ALA A 10 6.64 -14.60 5.86
CA ALA A 10 6.36 -15.84 5.15
C ALA A 10 6.38 -17.11 6.02
N GLN A 11 6.81 -17.02 7.29
CA GLN A 11 6.78 -18.15 8.23
C GLN A 11 5.35 -18.48 8.72
N VAL A 12 4.39 -17.61 8.46
CA VAL A 12 2.99 -17.80 8.85
C VAL A 12 2.07 -17.56 7.66
N PRO A 13 0.93 -18.25 7.57
CA PRO A 13 0.01 -18.13 6.43
C PRO A 13 -0.76 -16.81 6.41
N ASP A 14 -0.97 -16.20 7.58
CA ASP A 14 -1.72 -14.95 7.77
C ASP A 14 -1.26 -14.25 9.06
N SER A 15 -1.88 -13.10 9.39
CA SER A 15 -1.57 -12.33 10.61
C SER A 15 -2.25 -12.87 11.88
N ALA A 16 -3.01 -13.98 11.80
CA ALA A 16 -3.80 -14.57 12.89
C ALA A 16 -4.74 -13.55 13.57
N GLY A 17 -5.36 -12.67 12.79
CA GLY A 17 -6.26 -11.62 13.27
C GLY A 17 -5.55 -10.41 13.88
N VAL A 18 -4.21 -10.36 13.84
CA VAL A 18 -3.48 -9.16 14.24
C VAL A 18 -3.61 -8.10 13.15
N MET A 19 -4.04 -6.89 13.53
CA MET A 19 -4.15 -5.71 12.67
C MET A 19 -3.17 -4.64 13.11
N PHE A 20 -2.45 -4.06 12.15
CA PHE A 20 -1.59 -2.91 12.37
C PHE A 20 -2.08 -1.71 11.56
N VAL A 21 -2.43 -0.64 12.25
CA VAL A 21 -2.80 0.64 11.62
C VAL A 21 -1.58 1.55 11.60
N PRO A 22 -0.98 1.86 10.43
CA PRO A 22 0.25 2.64 10.32
C PRO A 22 0.00 4.16 10.41
N ALA A 23 -0.79 4.61 11.39
CA ALA A 23 -1.07 6.02 11.63
C ALA A 23 0.06 6.69 12.43
N LEU A 24 1.32 6.54 12.01
CA LEU A 24 2.49 6.99 12.77
C LEU A 24 2.54 8.52 12.91
N PHE A 25 1.94 9.24 11.98
CA PHE A 25 1.80 10.70 11.98
C PHE A 25 0.37 11.12 11.64
N GLY A 26 -0.61 10.37 12.19
CA GLY A 26 -2.02 10.53 11.84
C GLY A 26 -2.44 9.72 10.61
N LEU A 27 -3.68 9.92 10.19
CA LEU A 27 -4.27 9.33 9.00
C LEU A 27 -4.60 10.44 8.00
N GLY A 28 -4.04 10.35 6.80
CA GLY A 28 -4.45 11.17 5.65
C GLY A 28 -5.69 10.59 4.97
N THR A 29 -5.82 10.81 3.64
CA THR A 29 -6.92 10.33 2.81
C THR A 29 -7.28 8.86 3.09
N PRO A 30 -8.58 8.51 3.23
CA PRO A 30 -9.75 9.39 3.22
C PRO A 30 -10.13 9.92 4.61
N HIS A 31 -9.38 9.60 5.65
CA HIS A 31 -9.81 9.77 7.05
C HIS A 31 -9.55 11.16 7.62
N TRP A 32 -8.47 11.82 7.19
CA TRP A 32 -8.03 13.15 7.61
C TRP A 32 -8.04 13.33 9.14
N ASP A 33 -7.46 12.38 9.87
CA ASP A 33 -7.40 12.36 11.33
C ASP A 33 -5.94 12.47 11.79
N TYR A 34 -5.51 13.66 12.12
CA TYR A 34 -4.14 13.95 12.61
C TYR A 34 -3.91 13.50 14.04
N GLY A 35 -4.99 13.22 14.80
CA GLY A 35 -4.95 12.69 16.16
C GLY A 35 -4.83 11.18 16.21
N ALA A 36 -5.06 10.47 15.11
CA ALA A 36 -4.85 9.02 15.05
C ALA A 36 -3.38 8.66 15.31
N ARG A 37 -3.14 7.48 15.86
CA ARG A 37 -1.77 6.96 16.10
C ARG A 37 -1.63 5.51 15.67
N GLY A 38 -0.39 5.13 15.38
CA GLY A 38 -0.03 3.76 15.04
C GLY A 38 -0.52 2.80 16.12
N THR A 39 -1.32 1.79 15.71
CA THR A 39 -2.04 0.92 16.64
C THR A 39 -1.88 -0.53 16.21
N LEU A 40 -1.63 -1.40 17.17
CA LEU A 40 -1.57 -2.85 16.96
C LEU A 40 -2.69 -3.49 17.77
N LEU A 41 -3.58 -4.22 17.10
CA LEU A 41 -4.77 -4.85 17.68
C LEU A 41 -4.78 -6.35 17.43
N GLY A 42 -5.58 -7.11 18.19
CA GLY A 42 -5.78 -8.54 17.98
C GLY A 42 -4.66 -9.44 18.49
N ILE A 43 -3.73 -8.94 19.32
CA ILE A 43 -2.64 -9.74 19.91
C ILE A 43 -3.23 -10.74 20.91
N THR A 44 -2.81 -12.00 20.78
CA THR A 44 -3.16 -13.10 21.68
C THR A 44 -1.90 -13.78 22.21
N ARG A 45 -2.06 -14.78 23.07
CA ARG A 45 -0.93 -15.63 23.54
C ARG A 45 -0.26 -16.41 22.41
N GLY A 46 -0.96 -16.68 21.31
CA GLY A 46 -0.44 -17.37 20.14
C GLY A 46 0.27 -16.44 19.14
N THR A 47 0.23 -15.12 19.35
CA THR A 47 0.85 -14.16 18.46
C THR A 47 2.37 -14.24 18.52
N SER A 48 3.00 -14.55 17.40
CA SER A 48 4.46 -14.57 17.24
C SER A 48 4.96 -13.30 16.55
N ARG A 49 6.29 -13.11 16.57
CA ARG A 49 6.96 -12.05 15.79
C ARG A 49 6.55 -12.07 14.31
N SER A 50 6.38 -13.26 13.73
CA SER A 50 6.03 -13.41 12.31
C SER A 50 4.63 -12.91 12.02
N HIS A 51 3.66 -13.15 12.91
CA HIS A 51 2.31 -12.58 12.80
C HIS A 51 2.33 -11.04 12.87
N VAL A 52 3.14 -10.46 13.77
CA VAL A 52 3.26 -9.00 13.88
C VAL A 52 3.89 -8.39 12.63
N VAL A 53 4.98 -8.97 12.13
CA VAL A 53 5.63 -8.47 10.90
C VAL A 53 4.69 -8.60 9.70
N ARG A 54 3.94 -9.68 9.62
CA ARG A 54 2.93 -9.87 8.58
C ARG A 54 1.80 -8.84 8.69
N ALA A 55 1.27 -8.61 9.89
CA ALA A 55 0.25 -7.59 10.14
C ALA A 55 0.72 -6.18 9.73
N VAL A 56 2.00 -5.86 9.93
CA VAL A 56 2.57 -4.58 9.47
C VAL A 56 2.53 -4.47 7.94
N LEU A 57 2.95 -5.51 7.22
CA LEU A 57 2.93 -5.51 5.76
C LEU A 57 1.50 -5.46 5.20
N GLU A 58 0.58 -6.24 5.79
CA GLU A 58 -0.83 -6.23 5.43
C GLU A 58 -1.51 -4.90 5.78
N GLY A 59 -1.17 -4.27 6.91
CA GLY A 59 -1.67 -2.95 7.30
C GLY A 59 -1.28 -1.83 6.33
N ILE A 60 -0.04 -1.85 5.82
CA ILE A 60 0.40 -0.92 4.77
C ILE A 60 -0.37 -1.18 3.46
N ALA A 61 -0.60 -2.45 3.12
CA ALA A 61 -1.38 -2.83 1.95
C ALA A 61 -2.85 -2.36 2.05
N HIS A 62 -3.47 -2.53 3.22
CA HIS A 62 -4.81 -2.01 3.49
C HIS A 62 -4.90 -0.48 3.34
N ARG A 63 -3.86 0.26 3.80
CA ARG A 63 -3.81 1.72 3.56
C ARG A 63 -3.71 2.07 2.08
N GLY A 64 -2.95 1.29 1.31
CA GLY A 64 -2.93 1.42 -0.15
C GLY A 64 -4.32 1.21 -0.76
N ALA A 65 -5.07 0.22 -0.28
CA ALA A 65 -6.43 -0.03 -0.72
C ALA A 65 -7.39 1.12 -0.36
N ASP A 66 -7.29 1.70 0.86
CA ASP A 66 -8.09 2.88 1.23
C ASP A 66 -7.89 4.05 0.25
N MET A 67 -6.64 4.26 -0.19
CA MET A 67 -6.34 5.33 -1.16
C MET A 67 -6.94 5.04 -2.53
N VAL A 68 -6.84 3.81 -3.01
CA VAL A 68 -7.45 3.39 -4.28
C VAL A 68 -8.96 3.51 -4.24
N ASP A 69 -9.58 3.04 -3.15
CA ASP A 69 -11.03 3.13 -2.95
C ASP A 69 -11.50 4.60 -2.92
N ALA A 70 -10.73 5.49 -2.27
CA ALA A 70 -11.02 6.92 -2.25
C ALA A 70 -10.91 7.56 -3.64
N VAL A 71 -9.92 7.19 -4.45
CA VAL A 71 -9.78 7.67 -5.84
C VAL A 71 -10.96 7.21 -6.68
N VAL A 72 -11.32 5.92 -6.61
CA VAL A 72 -12.47 5.37 -7.34
C VAL A 72 -13.77 6.07 -6.92
N ALA A 73 -13.98 6.28 -5.61
CA ALA A 73 -15.16 6.97 -5.11
C ALA A 73 -15.25 8.42 -5.58
N ALA A 74 -14.13 9.14 -5.62
CA ALA A 74 -14.08 10.55 -6.03
C ALA A 74 -14.19 10.76 -7.55
N THR A 75 -13.62 9.86 -8.35
CA THR A 75 -13.50 10.03 -9.79
C THR A 75 -14.51 9.21 -10.60
N GLN A 76 -15.07 8.16 -10.00
CA GLN A 76 -15.90 7.14 -10.65
C GLN A 76 -15.17 6.41 -11.81
N LEU A 77 -13.83 6.52 -11.84
CA LEU A 77 -13.01 5.82 -12.83
C LEU A 77 -12.75 4.39 -12.38
N GLU A 78 -12.77 3.46 -13.32
CA GLU A 78 -12.34 2.10 -13.07
C GLU A 78 -10.81 2.04 -13.00
N VAL A 79 -10.28 1.44 -11.93
CA VAL A 79 -8.85 1.19 -11.75
C VAL A 79 -8.62 -0.32 -11.91
N GLU A 80 -8.10 -0.74 -13.06
CA GLU A 80 -7.87 -2.15 -13.40
C GLU A 80 -6.61 -2.70 -12.74
N SER A 81 -5.55 -1.91 -12.69
CA SER A 81 -4.27 -2.29 -12.11
C SER A 81 -3.61 -1.15 -11.34
N ILE A 82 -2.67 -1.50 -10.46
CA ILE A 82 -1.91 -0.56 -9.65
C ILE A 82 -0.44 -0.74 -9.99
N ARG A 83 0.25 0.36 -10.32
CA ARG A 83 1.69 0.37 -10.56
C ARG A 83 2.41 0.80 -9.29
N ILE A 84 3.42 0.02 -8.90
CA ILE A 84 4.24 0.30 -7.71
C ILE A 84 5.73 0.29 -8.04
N ASP A 85 6.47 1.09 -7.29
CA ASP A 85 7.94 1.14 -7.30
C ASP A 85 8.49 1.33 -5.89
N GLY A 86 9.79 1.59 -5.78
CA GLY A 86 10.46 1.82 -4.50
C GLY A 86 10.84 0.55 -3.76
N GLY A 87 11.38 0.72 -2.56
CA GLY A 87 11.94 -0.39 -1.77
C GLY A 87 10.93 -1.48 -1.40
N MET A 88 9.69 -1.10 -1.07
CA MET A 88 8.64 -2.05 -0.69
C MET A 88 8.13 -2.90 -1.85
N SER A 89 8.26 -2.44 -3.09
CA SER A 89 7.86 -3.22 -4.27
C SER A 89 8.68 -4.51 -4.45
N ARG A 90 9.83 -4.62 -3.76
CA ARG A 90 10.68 -5.82 -3.71
C ARG A 90 10.29 -6.81 -2.63
N ASN A 91 9.25 -6.54 -1.85
CA ASN A 91 8.77 -7.44 -0.80
C ASN A 91 7.58 -8.27 -1.30
N PRO A 92 7.74 -9.57 -1.62
CA PRO A 92 6.66 -10.38 -2.20
C PRO A 92 5.42 -10.46 -1.29
N THR A 93 5.60 -10.51 0.04
CA THR A 93 4.46 -10.53 0.98
C THR A 93 3.65 -9.24 0.90
N PHE A 94 4.32 -8.08 0.83
CA PHE A 94 3.64 -6.80 0.68
C PHE A 94 2.92 -6.69 -0.66
N VAL A 95 3.59 -7.05 -1.77
CA VAL A 95 3.01 -6.95 -3.12
C VAL A 95 1.76 -7.82 -3.23
N GLN A 96 1.83 -9.06 -2.72
CA GLN A 96 0.67 -9.97 -2.69
C GLN A 96 -0.44 -9.42 -1.78
N ALA A 97 -0.09 -8.90 -0.59
CA ALA A 97 -1.07 -8.30 0.31
C ALA A 97 -1.76 -7.08 -0.33
N LEU A 98 -1.03 -6.27 -1.10
CA LEU A 98 -1.60 -5.13 -1.81
C LEU A 98 -2.58 -5.57 -2.91
N ALA A 99 -2.21 -6.58 -3.71
CA ALA A 99 -3.12 -7.17 -4.68
C ALA A 99 -4.40 -7.69 -4.01
N ASN A 100 -4.26 -8.40 -2.91
CA ASN A 100 -5.37 -8.96 -2.14
C ASN A 100 -6.27 -7.89 -1.52
N ALA A 101 -5.68 -6.85 -0.90
CA ALA A 101 -6.44 -5.77 -0.27
C ALA A 101 -7.20 -4.91 -1.28
N THR A 102 -6.60 -4.65 -2.42
CA THR A 102 -7.19 -3.83 -3.49
C THR A 102 -8.08 -4.64 -4.44
N ARG A 103 -7.93 -5.98 -4.47
CA ARG A 103 -8.57 -6.89 -5.43
C ARG A 103 -8.25 -6.54 -6.89
N ARG A 104 -7.02 -6.02 -7.12
CA ARG A 104 -6.52 -5.58 -8.42
C ARG A 104 -5.15 -6.18 -8.70
N ASN A 105 -4.81 -6.26 -9.97
CA ASN A 105 -3.45 -6.61 -10.37
C ASN A 105 -2.48 -5.53 -9.89
N VAL A 106 -1.32 -5.95 -9.37
CA VAL A 106 -0.22 -5.07 -9.02
C VAL A 106 0.91 -5.28 -10.00
N GLU A 107 1.23 -4.22 -10.73
CA GLU A 107 2.32 -4.15 -11.70
C GLU A 107 3.56 -3.57 -11.03
N VAL A 108 4.61 -4.37 -10.90
CA VAL A 108 5.86 -3.94 -10.28
C VAL A 108 6.75 -3.27 -11.32
N SER A 109 7.21 -2.06 -11.04
CA SER A 109 8.11 -1.33 -11.92
C SER A 109 9.42 -2.11 -12.18
N PRO A 110 9.95 -2.08 -13.42
CA PRO A 110 11.26 -2.66 -13.74
C PRO A 110 12.42 -1.90 -13.09
N VAL A 111 12.17 -0.66 -12.64
CA VAL A 111 13.14 0.19 -11.96
C VAL A 111 12.62 0.57 -10.58
N THR A 112 13.53 0.66 -9.61
CA THR A 112 13.18 1.02 -8.22
C THR A 112 12.87 2.51 -8.08
N GLU A 113 13.41 3.34 -8.97
CA GLU A 113 13.30 4.80 -8.97
C GLU A 113 12.45 5.27 -10.15
N ALA A 114 11.14 4.95 -10.14
CA ALA A 114 10.23 5.31 -11.24
C ALA A 114 10.07 6.83 -11.42
N THR A 115 10.24 7.62 -10.36
CA THR A 115 10.27 9.09 -10.45
C THR A 115 11.40 9.57 -11.37
N THR A 116 12.59 9.00 -11.23
CA THR A 116 13.74 9.31 -12.11
C THR A 116 13.46 8.88 -13.55
N LEU A 117 12.83 7.73 -13.76
CA LEU A 117 12.42 7.27 -15.08
C LEU A 117 11.39 8.22 -15.71
N GLY A 118 10.41 8.68 -14.95
CA GLY A 118 9.43 9.66 -15.41
C GLY A 118 10.08 10.99 -15.83
N ALA A 119 11.01 11.49 -15.05
CA ALA A 119 11.78 12.69 -15.40
C ALA A 119 12.61 12.48 -16.68
N ALA A 120 13.21 11.30 -16.86
CA ALA A 120 13.95 10.95 -18.08
C ALA A 120 13.03 10.89 -19.31
N PHE A 121 11.81 10.38 -19.20
CA PHE A 121 10.83 10.39 -20.28
C PHE A 121 10.47 11.81 -20.69
N LEU A 122 10.19 12.70 -19.73
CA LEU A 122 9.88 14.10 -20.01
C LEU A 122 11.06 14.83 -20.67
N ALA A 123 12.28 14.62 -20.18
CA ALA A 123 13.48 15.19 -20.78
C ALA A 123 13.69 14.67 -22.22
N GLY A 124 13.52 13.38 -22.46
CA GLY A 124 13.65 12.78 -23.78
C GLY A 124 12.62 13.33 -24.78
N VAL A 125 11.40 13.57 -24.36
CA VAL A 125 10.38 14.25 -25.20
C VAL A 125 10.80 15.70 -25.50
N ALA A 126 11.30 16.42 -24.48
CA ALA A 126 11.72 17.80 -24.65
C ALA A 126 12.86 17.98 -25.67
N VAL A 127 13.77 17.01 -25.76
CA VAL A 127 14.87 17.02 -26.75
C VAL A 127 14.55 16.23 -28.03
N SER A 128 13.27 15.87 -28.23
CA SER A 128 12.78 15.14 -29.39
C SER A 128 13.39 13.74 -29.60
N PHE A 129 13.90 13.11 -28.51
CA PHE A 129 14.33 11.71 -28.55
C PHE A 129 13.11 10.77 -28.70
N TRP A 130 11.99 11.09 -28.06
CA TRP A 130 10.68 10.51 -28.32
C TRP A 130 9.73 11.56 -28.89
N PRO A 131 8.90 11.20 -29.89
CA PRO A 131 7.93 12.13 -30.51
C PRO A 131 6.86 12.62 -29.51
N SER A 132 6.55 11.80 -28.48
CA SER A 132 5.52 12.11 -27.48
C SER A 132 5.76 11.34 -26.20
N ILE A 133 5.09 11.76 -25.12
CA ILE A 133 5.10 11.03 -23.84
C ILE A 133 4.51 9.63 -23.99
N ASN A 134 3.51 9.44 -24.84
CA ASN A 134 2.92 8.13 -25.09
C ASN A 134 3.95 7.17 -25.68
N GLU A 135 4.75 7.62 -26.66
CA GLU A 135 5.83 6.82 -27.25
C GLU A 135 6.88 6.43 -26.18
N ALA A 136 7.27 7.38 -25.33
CA ALA A 136 8.21 7.11 -24.24
C ALA A 136 7.63 6.09 -23.26
N THR A 137 6.39 6.26 -22.82
CA THR A 137 5.74 5.39 -21.84
C THR A 137 5.40 4.00 -22.37
N ASN A 138 5.21 3.83 -23.69
CA ASN A 138 5.04 2.53 -24.33
C ASN A 138 6.27 1.61 -24.18
N THR A 139 7.44 2.16 -23.87
CA THR A 139 8.64 1.38 -23.58
C THR A 139 8.61 0.73 -22.20
N TRP A 140 7.77 1.23 -21.30
CA TRP A 140 7.64 0.70 -19.95
C TRP A 140 6.89 -0.64 -19.96
N LYS A 141 7.46 -1.62 -19.28
CA LYS A 141 6.83 -2.93 -19.04
C LYS A 141 7.07 -3.32 -17.58
N PRO A 142 6.07 -3.88 -16.89
CA PRO A 142 6.28 -4.36 -15.53
C PRO A 142 7.30 -5.49 -15.50
N SER A 143 8.12 -5.54 -14.46
CA SER A 143 9.01 -6.67 -14.18
C SER A 143 8.23 -7.89 -13.68
N GLN A 144 7.10 -7.64 -13.03
CA GLN A 144 6.20 -8.66 -12.49
C GLN A 144 4.78 -8.11 -12.44
N ILE A 145 3.79 -8.98 -12.66
CA ILE A 145 2.37 -8.72 -12.39
C ILE A 145 1.93 -9.73 -11.33
N VAL A 146 1.34 -9.23 -10.25
CA VAL A 146 0.82 -10.03 -9.14
C VAL A 146 -0.69 -9.86 -9.08
N SER A 147 -1.42 -10.96 -9.27
CA SER A 147 -2.88 -10.98 -9.17
C SER A 147 -3.32 -11.32 -7.74
N PRO A 148 -4.51 -10.88 -7.31
CA PRO A 148 -5.07 -11.28 -6.03
C PRO A 148 -5.31 -12.80 -6.01
N ASP A 149 -4.94 -13.46 -4.90
CA ASP A 149 -5.13 -14.89 -4.68
C ASP A 149 -6.09 -15.20 -3.53
N LYS A 150 -6.37 -14.22 -2.68
CA LYS A 150 -7.35 -14.28 -1.59
C LYS A 150 -7.89 -12.90 -1.25
N GLU A 151 -8.93 -12.85 -0.45
CA GLU A 151 -9.40 -11.59 0.14
C GLU A 151 -8.76 -11.34 1.50
N LEU A 152 -8.39 -10.09 1.77
CA LEU A 152 -8.07 -9.64 3.12
C LEU A 152 -9.33 -9.07 3.77
N ASP A 153 -9.45 -9.22 5.09
CA ASP A 153 -10.62 -8.76 5.85
C ASP A 153 -10.65 -7.23 5.93
N ARG A 154 -11.34 -6.60 4.98
CA ARG A 154 -11.53 -5.15 4.93
C ARG A 154 -12.48 -4.66 6.02
N ALA A 155 -13.42 -5.48 6.49
CA ALA A 155 -14.32 -5.10 7.56
C ALA A 155 -13.57 -4.99 8.90
N GLN A 156 -12.74 -5.99 9.21
CA GLN A 156 -11.87 -5.94 10.40
C GLN A 156 -10.84 -4.80 10.30
N TRP A 157 -10.34 -4.50 9.10
CA TRP A 157 -9.47 -3.34 8.87
C TRP A 157 -10.16 -2.02 9.22
N HIS A 158 -11.38 -1.77 8.73
CA HIS A 158 -12.12 -0.54 9.03
C HIS A 158 -12.43 -0.42 10.52
N GLU A 159 -12.71 -1.53 11.21
CA GLU A 159 -12.86 -1.54 12.66
C GLU A 159 -11.54 -1.17 13.36
N ALA A 160 -10.40 -1.67 12.89
CA ALA A 160 -9.09 -1.31 13.42
C ALA A 160 -8.78 0.19 13.21
N ILE A 161 -9.10 0.74 12.04
CA ILE A 161 -9.01 2.18 11.78
C ILE A 161 -9.85 2.98 12.76
N SER A 162 -11.11 2.58 13.01
CA SER A 162 -12.00 3.29 13.92
C SER A 162 -11.43 3.39 15.33
N ARG A 163 -10.73 2.34 15.79
CA ARG A 163 -10.07 2.28 17.10
C ARG A 163 -8.77 3.06 17.18
N ALA A 164 -8.08 3.27 16.06
CA ALA A 164 -6.85 4.05 15.98
C ALA A 164 -7.10 5.57 15.90
N ARG A 165 -8.31 5.96 15.49
CA ARG A 165 -8.72 7.35 15.36
C ARG A 165 -8.93 8.01 16.72
N ASN A 166 -8.88 9.36 16.69
CA ASN A 166 -9.16 10.21 17.85
C ASN A 166 -8.31 9.87 19.09
N TRP A 167 -7.11 9.32 18.91
CA TRP A 167 -6.19 9.04 20.01
C TRP A 167 -5.72 10.32 20.71
N ILE A 168 -5.54 11.41 19.96
CA ILE A 168 -5.28 12.77 20.47
C ILE A 168 -6.43 13.67 19.99
N PRO A 169 -7.51 13.81 20.80
CA PRO A 169 -8.71 14.51 20.36
C PRO A 169 -8.47 15.95 19.87
N ALA A 170 -7.56 16.67 20.50
CA ALA A 170 -7.21 18.04 20.10
C ALA A 170 -6.62 18.13 18.69
N LEU A 171 -5.97 17.09 18.19
CA LEU A 171 -5.45 17.04 16.82
C LEU A 171 -6.48 16.48 15.83
N SER A 172 -7.37 15.60 16.29
CA SER A 172 -8.43 15.03 15.46
C SER A 172 -9.54 16.04 15.13
N SER A 173 -9.67 17.12 15.92
CA SER A 173 -10.64 18.19 15.70
C SER A 173 -10.15 19.31 14.78
N LEU A 174 -8.94 19.21 14.22
CA LEU A 174 -8.43 20.19 13.27
C LEU A 174 -9.08 19.98 11.91
N ASP A 175 -9.77 21.01 11.41
CA ASP A 175 -10.27 21.08 10.04
C ASP A 175 -9.23 21.77 9.15
N PHE A 176 -8.96 21.18 7.96
CA PHE A 176 -8.05 21.74 6.95
C PHE A 176 -8.74 21.90 5.61
#